data_0b2a39a298f7f4f42a40f3ca4e44818f
#
_entry.id   0b2a39a298f7f4f42a40f3ca4e44818f
#
_cell.length_a   1.000
_cell.length_b   1.000
_cell.length_c   1.000
_cell.angle_alpha   90.00
_cell.angle_beta   90.00
_cell.angle_gamma   90.00
#
_symmetry.space_group_name_H-M   'P 1'
#
loop_
_entity.id
_entity.type
_entity.pdbx_description
1 polymer ?
#
loop_
_entity_poly.entity_id
_entity_poly.type
_entity_poly.pdbx_seq_one_letter_code
_entity_poly.pdbx_strand_id
1 'polypeptide(L)'
;ASDGISPSTLQEIYQSLYQIQIVQGRNKGYALLPSRELVAMQNQHSHYALQVVHHQQADEWLDADVVIFCTGFKTVIPGCLEPLLDRVGWEEDGLLAMQDNYQVRWEHGQQNHIYAVNASRHHHGIVDPQTSLMAWRSANIVNDLLGYRLYNLEQNSFVQWGKGQAEKERYVA
;
A
#
# COMPACT_ATOMS: atom_id res chain seq x y z
N ALA A 1 7.82 -5.44 -0.46
CA ALA A 1 7.15 -4.15 -0.31
C ALA A 1 6.79 -3.63 -1.69
N SER A 2 5.50 -3.55 -2.01
CA SER A 2 4.99 -3.07 -3.30
C SER A 2 5.15 -1.55 -3.47
N ASP A 3 5.57 -0.86 -2.44
CA ASP A 3 5.48 0.61 -2.34
C ASP A 3 6.86 1.27 -2.27
N GLY A 4 7.90 0.51 -2.54
CA GLY A 4 9.26 1.02 -2.63
C GLY A 4 9.66 1.42 -4.05
N ILE A 5 10.77 2.11 -4.16
CA ILE A 5 11.42 2.41 -5.45
C ILE A 5 11.83 1.10 -6.11
N SER A 6 11.58 0.96 -7.43
CA SER A 6 12.05 -0.21 -8.18
C SER A 6 13.58 -0.29 -8.17
N PRO A 7 14.17 -1.49 -8.20
CA PRO A 7 15.63 -1.63 -8.26
C PRO A 7 16.26 -0.89 -9.44
N SER A 8 15.61 -0.86 -10.61
CA SER A 8 16.07 -0.11 -11.77
C SER A 8 16.10 1.40 -11.52
N THR A 9 15.03 1.97 -10.96
CA THR A 9 14.97 3.39 -10.62
C THR A 9 16.02 3.77 -9.57
N LEU A 10 16.21 2.91 -8.57
CA LEU A 10 17.25 3.12 -7.55
C LEU A 10 18.65 3.13 -8.18
N GLN A 11 18.90 2.23 -9.11
CA GLN A 11 20.16 2.18 -9.87
C GLN A 11 20.37 3.44 -10.71
N GLU A 12 19.34 3.92 -11.41
CA GLU A 12 19.40 5.16 -12.20
C GLU A 12 19.70 6.38 -11.34
N ILE A 13 19.05 6.48 -10.16
CA ILE A 13 19.33 7.55 -9.18
C ILE A 13 20.80 7.48 -8.76
N TYR A 14 21.28 6.31 -8.37
CA TYR A 14 22.68 6.13 -7.95
C TYR A 14 23.66 6.52 -9.06
N GLN A 15 23.44 6.07 -10.29
CA GLN A 15 24.30 6.41 -11.43
C GLN A 15 24.30 7.91 -11.72
N SER A 16 23.13 8.55 -11.67
CA SER A 16 23.00 9.99 -11.87
C SER A 16 23.76 10.78 -10.80
N LEU A 17 23.60 10.40 -9.52
CA LEU A 17 24.30 11.03 -8.42
C LEU A 17 25.82 10.81 -8.52
N TYR A 18 26.27 9.62 -8.90
CA TYR A 18 27.68 9.33 -9.13
C TYR A 18 28.27 10.21 -10.25
N GLN A 19 27.57 10.33 -11.38
CA GLN A 19 27.97 11.21 -12.48
C GLN A 19 28.11 12.67 -12.05
N ILE A 20 27.13 13.18 -11.32
CA ILE A 20 27.13 14.58 -10.88
C ILE A 20 28.22 14.82 -9.85
N GLN A 21 28.33 13.96 -8.85
CA GLN A 21 29.20 14.19 -7.70
C GLN A 21 30.67 13.82 -8.00
N ILE A 22 30.90 12.64 -8.58
CA ILE A 22 32.24 12.10 -8.73
C ILE A 22 32.84 12.51 -10.08
N VAL A 23 32.09 12.34 -11.18
CA VAL A 23 32.65 12.61 -12.52
C VAL A 23 32.70 14.10 -12.84
N GLN A 24 31.62 14.84 -12.50
CA GLN A 24 31.55 16.29 -12.77
C GLN A 24 32.07 17.15 -11.62
N GLY A 25 32.34 16.58 -10.46
CA GLY A 25 32.81 17.31 -9.27
C GLY A 25 31.81 18.31 -8.72
N ARG A 26 30.50 18.15 -9.02
CA ARG A 26 29.43 19.03 -8.56
C ARG A 26 28.88 18.52 -7.24
N ASN A 27 29.24 19.16 -6.12
CA ASN A 27 28.80 18.78 -4.78
C ASN A 27 27.67 19.69 -4.24
N LYS A 28 27.04 20.51 -5.10
CA LYS A 28 26.00 21.45 -4.71
C LYS A 28 24.70 21.16 -5.45
N GLY A 29 23.58 21.39 -4.76
CA GLY A 29 22.24 21.34 -5.34
C GLY A 29 21.41 20.10 -4.99
N TYR A 30 21.98 19.10 -4.32
CA TYR A 30 21.25 17.95 -3.77
C TYR A 30 21.98 17.31 -2.60
N ALA A 31 21.24 16.63 -1.75
CA ALA A 31 21.81 15.81 -0.67
C ALA A 31 20.89 14.59 -0.44
N LEU A 32 21.50 13.43 -0.17
CA LEU A 32 20.82 12.28 0.40
C LEU A 32 21.16 12.24 1.89
N LEU A 33 20.14 12.26 2.72
CA LEU A 33 20.26 12.35 4.16
C LEU A 33 19.63 11.10 4.82
N PRO A 34 20.31 9.95 4.76
CA PRO A 34 19.81 8.71 5.35
C PRO A 34 19.80 8.77 6.88
N SER A 35 19.03 7.86 7.49
CA SER A 35 18.95 7.68 8.95
C SER A 35 18.52 8.94 9.71
N ARG A 36 17.69 9.76 9.11
CA ARG A 36 17.10 10.95 9.72
C ARG A 36 15.61 10.83 9.84
N GLU A 37 15.08 11.33 10.93
CA GLU A 37 13.65 11.43 11.20
C GLU A 37 13.27 12.90 11.35
N LEU A 38 12.26 13.35 10.63
CA LEU A 38 11.68 14.67 10.79
C LEU A 38 10.78 14.67 12.02
N VAL A 39 11.16 15.41 13.06
CA VAL A 39 10.44 15.45 14.34
C VAL A 39 9.63 16.73 14.52
N ALA A 40 10.01 17.83 13.88
CA ALA A 40 9.26 19.08 13.92
C ALA A 40 9.43 19.88 12.63
N MET A 41 8.41 20.68 12.30
CA MET A 41 8.42 21.60 11.18
C MET A 41 7.81 22.93 11.62
N GLN A 42 8.49 24.03 11.34
CA GLN A 42 8.05 25.37 11.64
C GLN A 42 7.96 26.22 10.38
N ASN A 43 6.86 26.92 10.19
CA ASN A 43 6.72 27.87 9.10
C ASN A 43 7.34 29.23 9.49
N GLN A 44 8.35 29.65 8.74
CA GLN A 44 9.12 30.88 8.95
C GLN A 44 8.76 31.97 7.92
N HIS A 45 7.49 32.07 7.48
CA HIS A 45 6.96 33.00 6.49
C HIS A 45 7.48 32.78 5.06
N SER A 46 8.78 32.63 4.85
CA SER A 46 9.39 32.45 3.52
C SER A 46 9.89 31.05 3.25
N HIS A 47 10.04 30.24 4.28
CA HIS A 47 10.56 28.86 4.20
C HIS A 47 10.08 28.03 5.40
N TYR A 48 10.32 26.75 5.36
CA TYR A 48 10.07 25.82 6.46
C TYR A 48 11.40 25.48 7.14
N ALA A 49 11.47 25.64 8.47
CA ALA A 49 12.56 25.12 9.27
C ALA A 49 12.20 23.73 9.77
N LEU A 50 13.02 22.75 9.43
CA LEU A 50 12.82 21.32 9.69
C LEU A 50 13.80 20.85 10.76
N GLN A 51 13.30 20.36 11.88
CA GLN A 51 14.13 19.69 12.86
C GLN A 51 14.23 18.22 12.52
N VAL A 52 15.43 17.75 12.25
CA VAL A 52 15.73 16.36 11.90
C VAL A 52 16.66 15.75 12.95
N VAL A 53 16.27 14.58 13.43
CA VAL A 53 17.05 13.79 14.37
C VAL A 53 17.79 12.71 13.62
N HIS A 54 19.08 12.60 13.84
CA HIS A 54 19.89 11.51 13.34
C HIS A 54 20.13 10.49 14.46
N HIS A 55 19.90 9.21 14.20
CA HIS A 55 19.97 8.15 15.22
C HIS A 55 21.34 8.00 15.90
N GLN A 56 22.40 8.56 15.33
CA GLN A 56 23.79 8.43 15.83
C GLN A 56 24.54 9.76 15.93
N GLN A 57 23.89 10.89 15.65
CA GLN A 57 24.51 12.22 15.64
C GLN A 57 23.60 13.24 16.32
N ALA A 58 24.06 14.48 16.42
CA ALA A 58 23.24 15.57 16.94
C ALA A 58 22.08 15.92 16.01
N ASP A 59 21.04 16.49 16.58
CA ASP A 59 19.90 17.05 15.85
C ASP A 59 20.38 18.14 14.88
N GLU A 60 19.75 18.18 13.73
CA GLU A 60 20.04 19.15 12.67
C GLU A 60 18.80 20.00 12.37
N TRP A 61 19.01 21.24 11.95
CA TRP A 61 17.99 22.09 11.38
C TRP A 61 18.27 22.29 9.89
N LEU A 62 17.24 22.08 9.08
CA LEU A 62 17.29 22.24 7.62
C LEU A 62 16.24 23.23 7.20
N ASP A 63 16.58 24.11 6.25
CA ASP A 63 15.62 25.03 5.63
C ASP A 63 15.14 24.50 4.29
N ALA A 64 13.86 24.64 4.00
CA ALA A 64 13.27 24.22 2.74
C ALA A 64 12.14 25.17 2.32
N ASP A 65 12.09 25.52 1.05
CA ASP A 65 10.99 26.30 0.48
C ASP A 65 9.75 25.45 0.25
N VAL A 66 9.95 24.17 -0.04
CA VAL A 66 8.89 23.17 -0.27
C VAL A 66 9.26 21.87 0.41
N VAL A 67 8.29 21.26 1.10
CA VAL A 67 8.44 19.94 1.73
C VAL A 67 7.43 18.97 1.14
N ILE A 68 7.89 17.84 0.64
CA ILE A 68 7.04 16.78 0.08
C ILE A 68 7.20 15.51 0.93
N PHE A 69 6.12 15.11 1.58
CA PHE A 69 6.09 13.89 2.39
C PHE A 69 5.74 12.67 1.53
N CYS A 70 6.71 11.77 1.37
CA CYS A 70 6.53 10.47 0.71
C CYS A 70 6.66 9.33 1.73
N THR A 71 6.06 9.48 2.90
CA THR A 71 6.23 8.59 4.08
C THR A 71 5.31 7.37 4.06
N GLY A 72 4.55 7.16 2.97
CA GLY A 72 3.56 6.10 2.88
C GLY A 72 2.26 6.44 3.62
N PHE A 73 1.49 5.41 3.92
CA PHE A 73 0.22 5.55 4.63
C PHE A 73 -0.01 4.34 5.54
N LYS A 74 -0.85 4.54 6.55
CA LYS A 74 -1.37 3.45 7.38
C LYS A 74 -2.85 3.27 7.07
N THR A 75 -3.27 2.03 6.90
CA THR A 75 -4.69 1.71 6.84
C THR A 75 -5.30 1.97 8.21
N VAL A 76 -6.31 2.80 8.25
CA VAL A 76 -7.06 3.13 9.47
C VAL A 76 -8.50 2.73 9.25
N ILE A 77 -9.10 2.10 10.25
CA ILE A 77 -10.52 1.77 10.23
C ILE A 77 -11.29 3.09 10.34
N PRO A 78 -12.22 3.39 9.39
CA PRO A 78 -12.96 4.64 9.43
C PRO A 78 -13.90 4.67 10.65
N GLY A 79 -14.03 5.85 11.29
CA GLY A 79 -14.83 6.03 12.49
C GLY A 79 -16.31 5.64 12.34
N CYS A 80 -16.85 5.64 11.12
CA CYS A 80 -18.20 5.15 10.86
C CYS A 80 -18.38 3.64 11.13
N LEU A 81 -17.29 2.87 11.18
CA LEU A 81 -17.32 1.44 11.50
C LEU A 81 -17.20 1.17 13.01
N GLU A 82 -16.81 2.16 13.82
CA GLU A 82 -16.62 2.00 15.27
C GLU A 82 -17.78 1.29 15.97
N PRO A 83 -19.07 1.60 15.68
CA PRO A 83 -20.20 0.94 16.34
C PRO A 83 -20.35 -0.55 16.02
N LEU A 84 -19.59 -1.06 15.04
CA LEU A 84 -19.66 -2.44 14.57
C LEU A 84 -18.39 -3.24 14.87
N LEU A 85 -17.37 -2.64 15.50
CA LEU A 85 -16.06 -3.26 15.72
C LEU A 85 -16.11 -4.50 16.63
N ASP A 86 -17.09 -4.58 17.52
CA ASP A 86 -17.34 -5.73 18.39
C ASP A 86 -18.02 -6.89 17.67
N ARG A 87 -18.53 -6.66 16.44
CA ARG A 87 -19.26 -7.62 15.61
C ARG A 87 -18.51 -8.06 14.35
N VAL A 88 -17.42 -7.39 14.00
CA VAL A 88 -16.58 -7.79 12.88
C VAL A 88 -15.59 -8.86 13.30
N GLY A 89 -15.24 -9.74 12.36
CA GLY A 89 -14.18 -10.71 12.56
C GLY A 89 -12.80 -10.07 12.47
N TRP A 90 -11.88 -10.53 13.30
CA TRP A 90 -10.50 -10.08 13.34
C TRP A 90 -9.54 -11.23 13.10
N GLU A 91 -8.43 -10.96 12.40
CA GLU A 91 -7.28 -11.85 12.33
C GLU A 91 -6.35 -11.63 13.54
N GLU A 92 -5.39 -12.54 13.74
CA GLU A 92 -4.47 -12.51 14.90
C GLU A 92 -3.70 -11.19 15.05
N ASP A 93 -3.38 -10.53 13.93
CA ASP A 93 -2.65 -9.26 13.91
C ASP A 93 -3.55 -8.02 14.14
N GLY A 94 -4.80 -8.19 14.52
CA GLY A 94 -5.76 -7.10 14.68
C GLY A 94 -6.20 -6.48 13.35
N LEU A 95 -6.11 -7.23 12.27
CA LEU A 95 -6.60 -6.88 10.94
C LEU A 95 -8.00 -7.44 10.72
N LEU A 96 -8.79 -6.80 9.86
CA LEU A 96 -10.13 -7.28 9.53
C LEU A 96 -10.08 -8.65 8.86
N ALA A 97 -10.88 -9.60 9.36
CA ALA A 97 -11.04 -10.89 8.70
C ALA A 97 -11.81 -10.73 7.40
N MET A 98 -11.18 -11.07 6.28
CA MET A 98 -11.69 -10.85 4.93
C MET A 98 -12.12 -12.16 4.25
N GLN A 99 -12.92 -12.02 3.21
CA GLN A 99 -13.25 -13.09 2.26
C GLN A 99 -12.66 -12.76 0.89
N ASP A 100 -12.59 -13.75 -0.02
CA ASP A 100 -12.01 -13.59 -1.35
C ASP A 100 -12.71 -12.55 -2.24
N ASN A 101 -13.97 -12.24 -1.93
CA ASN A 101 -14.80 -11.23 -2.61
C ASN A 101 -14.68 -9.82 -2.01
N TYR A 102 -13.69 -9.55 -1.14
CA TYR A 102 -13.49 -8.29 -0.40
C TYR A 102 -14.53 -8.01 0.69
N GLN A 103 -15.36 -9.00 1.03
CA GLN A 103 -16.29 -8.87 2.12
C GLN A 103 -15.59 -9.05 3.45
N VAL A 104 -15.88 -8.16 4.41
CA VAL A 104 -15.48 -8.30 5.81
C VAL A 104 -16.35 -9.37 6.46
N ARG A 105 -15.75 -10.29 7.18
CA ARG A 105 -16.49 -11.24 8.01
C ARG A 105 -17.09 -10.52 9.20
N TRP A 106 -18.40 -10.65 9.40
CA TRP A 106 -19.07 -10.06 10.53
C TRP A 106 -20.38 -10.81 10.87
N GLU A 107 -20.94 -10.53 12.04
CA GLU A 107 -22.05 -11.28 12.62
C GLU A 107 -23.29 -11.37 11.72
N HIS A 108 -23.61 -10.32 10.97
CA HIS A 108 -24.77 -10.25 10.07
C HIS A 108 -24.42 -10.37 8.58
N GLY A 109 -23.29 -10.97 8.26
CA GLY A 109 -22.77 -11.07 6.88
C GLY A 109 -23.69 -11.78 5.87
N GLN A 110 -24.69 -12.53 6.33
CA GLN A 110 -25.67 -13.16 5.45
C GLN A 110 -26.81 -12.23 5.01
N GLN A 111 -27.04 -11.15 5.74
CA GLN A 111 -28.14 -10.20 5.50
C GLN A 111 -27.65 -8.87 4.94
N ASN A 112 -26.52 -8.43 5.43
CA ASN A 112 -25.90 -7.16 5.05
C ASN A 112 -24.42 -7.40 4.77
N HIS A 113 -23.84 -6.64 3.86
CA HIS A 113 -22.46 -6.82 3.44
C HIS A 113 -21.64 -5.57 3.78
N ILE A 114 -20.45 -5.79 4.30
CA ILE A 114 -19.42 -4.76 4.50
C ILE A 114 -18.27 -5.15 3.59
N TYR A 115 -17.91 -4.28 2.64
CA TYR A 115 -16.76 -4.49 1.76
C TYR A 115 -15.66 -3.50 2.12
N ALA A 116 -14.43 -3.98 2.18
CA ALA A 116 -13.27 -3.14 2.43
C ALA A 116 -12.23 -3.34 1.32
N VAL A 117 -11.84 -2.24 0.69
CA VAL A 117 -10.78 -2.18 -0.32
C VAL A 117 -9.61 -1.36 0.22
N ASN A 118 -8.39 -1.68 -0.19
CA ASN A 118 -7.14 -1.10 0.34
C ASN A 118 -6.93 -1.37 1.85
N ALA A 119 -7.64 -2.31 2.42
CA ALA A 119 -7.58 -2.72 3.82
C ALA A 119 -7.32 -4.23 3.99
N SER A 120 -7.19 -4.95 2.88
CA SER A 120 -7.12 -6.42 2.85
C SER A 120 -5.81 -6.97 2.27
N ARG A 121 -4.72 -6.19 2.34
CA ARG A 121 -3.41 -6.60 1.82
C ARG A 121 -2.88 -7.89 2.46
N HIS A 122 -3.20 -8.16 3.71
CA HIS A 122 -2.87 -9.40 4.42
C HIS A 122 -3.55 -10.62 3.81
N HIS A 123 -4.73 -10.46 3.20
CA HIS A 123 -5.52 -11.52 2.55
C HIS A 123 -5.27 -11.57 1.04
N HIS A 124 -5.35 -10.43 0.35
CA HIS A 124 -5.26 -10.33 -1.12
C HIS A 124 -3.85 -9.99 -1.64
N GLY A 125 -2.89 -9.73 -0.75
CA GLY A 125 -1.54 -9.36 -1.14
C GLY A 125 -1.47 -8.00 -1.84
N ILE A 126 -0.54 -7.90 -2.82
CA ILE A 126 -0.29 -6.66 -3.55
C ILE A 126 -1.42 -6.24 -4.48
N VAL A 127 -2.35 -7.15 -4.78
CA VAL A 127 -3.51 -6.88 -5.66
C VAL A 127 -4.42 -5.82 -5.05
N ASP A 128 -4.55 -5.83 -3.72
CA ASP A 128 -5.45 -4.91 -3.02
C ASP A 128 -5.09 -3.42 -3.22
N PRO A 129 -3.85 -2.94 -3.00
CA PRO A 129 -3.52 -1.55 -3.21
C PRO A 129 -3.27 -1.14 -4.66
N GLN A 130 -3.23 -2.09 -5.61
CA GLN A 130 -2.90 -1.79 -7.00
C GLN A 130 -4.01 -1.04 -7.74
N THR A 131 -3.71 0.21 -8.14
CA THR A 131 -4.66 1.07 -8.87
C THR A 131 -5.07 0.47 -10.22
N SER A 132 -4.15 -0.21 -10.92
CA SER A 132 -4.43 -0.88 -12.20
C SER A 132 -5.45 -2.03 -12.08
N LEU A 133 -5.65 -2.56 -10.89
CA LEU A 133 -6.59 -3.65 -10.61
C LEU A 133 -7.90 -3.18 -9.96
N MET A 134 -8.12 -1.87 -9.85
CA MET A 134 -9.36 -1.33 -9.27
C MET A 134 -10.62 -1.84 -9.98
N ALA A 135 -10.61 -1.86 -11.31
CA ALA A 135 -11.76 -2.34 -12.07
C ALA A 135 -12.06 -3.81 -11.79
N TRP A 136 -11.05 -4.65 -11.67
CA TRP A 136 -11.19 -6.06 -11.33
C TRP A 136 -11.77 -6.26 -9.91
N ARG A 137 -11.24 -5.51 -8.92
CA ARG A 137 -11.78 -5.53 -7.54
C ARG A 137 -13.24 -5.11 -7.49
N SER A 138 -13.56 -4.00 -8.16
CA SER A 138 -14.93 -3.49 -8.22
C SER A 138 -15.87 -4.50 -8.88
N ALA A 139 -15.43 -5.17 -9.94
CA ALA A 139 -16.20 -6.20 -10.61
C ALA A 139 -16.47 -7.43 -9.72
N ASN A 140 -15.49 -7.83 -8.86
CA ASN A 140 -15.71 -8.87 -7.86
C ASN A 140 -16.82 -8.48 -6.88
N ILE A 141 -16.75 -7.29 -6.31
CA ILE A 141 -17.73 -6.77 -5.35
C ILE A 141 -19.12 -6.67 -6.01
N VAL A 142 -19.20 -6.16 -7.23
CA VAL A 142 -20.48 -6.01 -7.93
C VAL A 142 -21.10 -7.38 -8.25
N ASN A 143 -20.31 -8.35 -8.69
CA ASN A 143 -20.80 -9.72 -8.93
C ASN A 143 -21.35 -10.34 -7.64
N ASP A 144 -20.67 -10.14 -6.54
CA ASP A 144 -21.10 -10.64 -5.23
C ASP A 144 -22.40 -9.97 -4.76
N LEU A 145 -22.47 -8.65 -4.83
CA LEU A 145 -23.67 -7.88 -4.47
C LEU A 145 -24.91 -8.26 -5.30
N LEU A 146 -24.72 -8.58 -6.57
CA LEU A 146 -25.82 -8.97 -7.47
C LEU A 146 -26.22 -10.46 -7.32
N GLY A 147 -25.34 -11.27 -6.71
CA GLY A 147 -25.55 -12.71 -6.63
C GLY A 147 -25.47 -13.43 -7.99
N TYR A 148 -25.02 -12.74 -9.04
CA TYR A 148 -24.78 -13.30 -10.35
C TYR A 148 -23.58 -12.62 -11.04
N ARG A 149 -23.03 -13.29 -12.05
CA ARG A 149 -21.84 -12.85 -12.77
C ARG A 149 -22.23 -11.86 -13.88
N LEU A 150 -22.16 -10.55 -13.56
CA LEU A 150 -22.28 -9.48 -14.54
C LEU A 150 -20.97 -9.27 -15.30
N TYR A 151 -19.85 -9.31 -14.58
CA TYR A 151 -18.51 -9.14 -15.16
C TYR A 151 -17.78 -10.47 -15.22
N ASN A 152 -17.16 -10.75 -16.37
CA ASN A 152 -16.29 -11.90 -16.53
C ASN A 152 -14.92 -11.63 -15.88
N LEU A 153 -14.61 -12.38 -14.82
CA LEU A 153 -13.35 -12.29 -14.07
C LEU A 153 -12.43 -13.49 -14.34
N GLU A 154 -12.67 -14.25 -15.41
CA GLU A 154 -11.79 -15.36 -15.77
C GLU A 154 -10.39 -14.85 -16.08
N GLN A 155 -9.42 -15.45 -15.40
CA GLN A 155 -8.02 -15.15 -15.57
C GLN A 155 -7.42 -16.19 -16.53
N ASN A 156 -6.94 -15.73 -17.66
CA ASN A 156 -6.06 -16.53 -18.50
C ASN A 156 -4.63 -16.44 -17.96
N SER A 157 -4.25 -17.31 -17.06
CA SER A 157 -2.89 -17.38 -16.52
C SER A 157 -2.21 -18.67 -16.95
N PHE A 158 -0.97 -18.58 -17.40
CA PHE A 158 -0.12 -19.76 -17.64
C PHE A 158 0.31 -20.44 -16.36
N VAL A 159 0.25 -19.73 -15.23
CA VAL A 159 0.61 -20.24 -13.90
C VAL A 159 -0.64 -20.37 -13.06
N GLN A 160 -0.92 -21.59 -12.62
CA GLN A 160 -2.02 -21.88 -11.70
C GLN A 160 -1.45 -21.96 -10.28
N TRP A 161 -1.76 -20.95 -9.46
CA TRP A 161 -1.36 -20.91 -8.06
C TRP A 161 -2.47 -21.49 -7.18
N GLY A 162 -2.11 -22.41 -6.30
CA GLY A 162 -2.96 -22.79 -5.16
C GLY A 162 -4.24 -23.59 -5.46
N LYS A 163 -4.44 -24.11 -6.67
CA LYS A 163 -5.54 -25.07 -6.91
C LYS A 163 -5.22 -26.40 -6.28
N GLY A 164 -5.97 -26.77 -5.24
CA GLY A 164 -5.86 -28.07 -4.59
C GLY A 164 -6.10 -29.25 -5.56
N GLN A 165 -5.72 -30.46 -5.18
CA GLN A 165 -5.82 -31.67 -6.00
C GLN A 165 -7.25 -32.02 -6.47
N ALA A 166 -8.28 -31.54 -5.79
CA ALA A 166 -9.67 -31.83 -6.11
C ALA A 166 -10.19 -31.21 -7.44
N GLU A 167 -9.52 -30.22 -8.00
CA GLU A 167 -9.91 -29.61 -9.29
C GLU A 167 -9.14 -30.15 -10.50
N LYS A 168 -8.14 -31.02 -10.30
CA LYS A 168 -7.36 -31.59 -11.42
C LYS A 168 -8.14 -32.50 -12.35
N GLU A 169 -9.26 -33.05 -11.90
CA GLU A 169 -10.06 -33.99 -12.69
C GLU A 169 -11.00 -33.32 -13.73
N ARG A 170 -11.15 -31.99 -13.72
CA ARG A 170 -12.06 -31.29 -14.64
C ARG A 170 -11.42 -30.82 -15.96
N TYR A 171 -10.14 -31.04 -16.15
CA TYR A 171 -9.43 -30.54 -17.33
C TYR A 171 -8.82 -31.64 -18.23
N VAL A 172 -9.32 -32.85 -18.15
CA VAL A 172 -8.96 -33.94 -19.08
C VAL A 172 -10.19 -34.32 -19.86
N ALA A 173 -10.44 -33.59 -20.94
CA ALA A 173 -11.23 -34.06 -22.10
C ALA A 173 -10.92 -33.14 -23.28
#